data_4f77be4ca2c2a792e8b58c98c5b1c75f
#
_entry.id   4f77be4ca2c2a792e8b58c98c5b1c75f
#
_cell.length_a   1.000
_cell.length_b   1.000
_cell.length_c   1.000
_cell.angle_alpha   90.00
_cell.angle_beta   90.00
_cell.angle_gamma   90.00
#
_symmetry.space_group_name_H-M   'P 1'
#
loop_
_entity.id
_entity.type
_entity.pdbx_description
1 polymer ?
#
loop_
_entity_poly.entity_id
_entity_poly.type
_entity_poly.pdbx_seq_one_letter_code
_entity_poly.pdbx_strand_id
1 'polypeptide(L)'
;SERGELSPGQTVVEASSGSFAVALAIACSRSHHPLILCMPATVPTERQKYLSQLGAKIVLSNYVYGRKGVEKRAMEAVNKTGGYYLNYFANDLNPEFHRRVTGPAIVRATDGQLDAIVVGVGSGGTVTGVGEYAKAWLPDVKIIAVEPYESQALSGGYTGHHNIPGLGAGFVPENYNPYIVDSIIAVPSSHANATARELLYTDAIPASPSGGAVLMAARQLMTDRPEFSRVLCVIAGKTVYE
;
A
#
# COMPACT_ATOMS: atom_id res chain seq x y z
N SER A 1 7.15 19.09 3.59
CA SER A 1 7.54 20.52 3.61
C SER A 1 6.40 21.47 3.99
N GLU A 2 5.16 21.23 3.57
CA GLU A 2 4.03 22.10 3.96
C GLU A 2 3.82 22.17 5.49
N ARG A 3 4.14 21.11 6.24
CA ARG A 3 4.12 21.09 7.71
C ARG A 3 5.42 21.58 8.36
N GLY A 4 6.43 21.97 7.59
CA GLY A 4 7.73 22.40 8.11
C GLY A 4 8.64 21.29 8.65
N GLU A 5 8.24 20.03 8.53
CA GLU A 5 9.00 18.88 9.05
C GLU A 5 10.23 18.52 8.20
N LEU A 6 10.22 18.90 6.93
CA LEU A 6 11.29 18.66 5.97
C LEU A 6 11.88 19.99 5.50
N SER A 7 13.13 20.25 5.83
CA SER A 7 13.85 21.46 5.42
C SER A 7 14.30 21.38 3.95
N PRO A 8 14.37 22.49 3.21
CA PRO A 8 14.87 22.50 1.84
C PRO A 8 16.24 21.83 1.70
N GLY A 9 16.40 20.92 0.75
CA GLY A 9 17.65 20.18 0.53
C GLY A 9 17.99 19.13 1.59
N GLN A 10 17.19 18.96 2.63
CA GLN A 10 17.42 17.91 3.63
C GLN A 10 17.31 16.51 3.00
N THR A 11 18.20 15.60 3.41
CA THR A 11 18.18 14.21 2.95
C THR A 11 16.92 13.51 3.45
N VAL A 12 16.19 12.86 2.56
CA VAL A 12 15.08 11.97 2.90
C VAL A 12 15.62 10.54 3.00
N VAL A 13 15.22 9.82 4.04
CA VAL A 13 15.58 8.41 4.26
C VAL A 13 14.33 7.58 4.36
N GLU A 14 14.30 6.40 3.69
CA GLU A 14 13.16 5.50 3.76
C GLU A 14 13.57 4.03 3.66
N ALA A 15 12.83 3.18 4.38
CA ALA A 15 12.94 1.72 4.37
C ALA A 15 11.96 1.11 3.36
N SER A 16 12.28 1.19 2.06
CA SER A 16 11.37 0.73 1.01
C SER A 16 12.10 0.32 -0.27
N SER A 17 11.52 -0.64 -1.02
CA SER A 17 12.00 -1.08 -2.34
C SER A 17 10.89 -1.20 -3.38
N GLY A 18 9.63 -1.09 -2.95
CA GLY A 18 8.43 -1.28 -3.76
C GLY A 18 8.02 -0.05 -4.59
N SER A 19 6.76 0.00 -5.01
CA SER A 19 6.20 1.09 -5.82
C SER A 19 6.31 2.44 -5.12
N PHE A 20 6.18 2.46 -3.79
CA PHE A 20 6.39 3.67 -3.00
C PHE A 20 7.82 4.23 -3.13
N ALA A 21 8.84 3.36 -3.12
CA ALA A 21 10.23 3.79 -3.30
C ALA A 21 10.44 4.50 -4.66
N VAL A 22 9.78 4.04 -5.72
CA VAL A 22 9.82 4.68 -7.05
C VAL A 22 9.16 6.06 -7.01
N ALA A 23 7.95 6.13 -6.46
CA ALA A 23 7.23 7.40 -6.35
C ALA A 23 8.00 8.42 -5.50
N LEU A 24 8.61 7.96 -4.39
CA LEU A 24 9.44 8.78 -3.52
C LEU A 24 10.71 9.27 -4.24
N ALA A 25 11.37 8.40 -5.01
CA ALA A 25 12.57 8.79 -5.78
C ALA A 25 12.24 9.89 -6.81
N ILE A 26 11.13 9.75 -7.53
CA ILE A 26 10.65 10.77 -8.46
C ILE A 26 10.33 12.09 -7.73
N ALA A 27 9.62 12.01 -6.59
CA ALA A 27 9.26 13.18 -5.81
C ALA A 27 10.50 13.91 -5.28
N CYS A 28 11.44 13.19 -4.68
CA CYS A 28 12.70 13.75 -4.15
C CYS A 28 13.56 14.37 -5.25
N SER A 29 13.66 13.72 -6.41
CA SER A 29 14.38 14.27 -7.57
C SER A 29 13.79 15.61 -8.03
N ARG A 30 12.45 15.69 -8.12
CA ARG A 30 11.76 16.93 -8.55
C ARG A 30 11.85 18.07 -7.52
N SER A 31 11.92 17.74 -6.25
CA SER A 31 12.00 18.71 -5.14
C SER A 31 13.43 18.96 -4.63
N HIS A 32 14.43 18.40 -5.33
CA HIS A 32 15.86 18.55 -5.02
C HIS A 32 16.24 18.09 -3.60
N HIS A 33 15.60 17.02 -3.11
CA HIS A 33 15.97 16.34 -1.87
C HIS A 33 16.86 15.13 -2.18
N PRO A 34 18.07 15.01 -1.60
CA PRO A 34 18.81 13.76 -1.65
C PRO A 34 17.99 12.63 -1.01
N LEU A 35 17.99 11.45 -1.64
CA LEU A 35 17.23 10.29 -1.16
C LEU A 35 18.14 9.12 -0.84
N ILE A 36 17.94 8.52 0.32
CA ILE A 36 18.56 7.25 0.72
C ILE A 36 17.44 6.22 0.90
N LEU A 37 17.50 5.13 0.12
CA LEU A 37 16.60 3.99 0.25
C LEU A 37 17.32 2.81 0.88
N CYS A 38 16.80 2.33 2.01
CA CYS A 38 17.29 1.14 2.67
C CYS A 38 16.41 -0.05 2.31
N MET A 39 17.02 -1.18 1.93
CA MET A 39 16.30 -2.36 1.48
C MET A 39 17.09 -3.65 1.71
N PRO A 40 16.42 -4.83 1.72
CA PRO A 40 17.13 -6.10 1.82
C PRO A 40 18.03 -6.33 0.60
N ALA A 41 19.16 -6.99 0.79
CA ALA A 41 20.08 -7.37 -0.30
C ALA A 41 19.46 -8.36 -1.32
N THR A 42 18.33 -8.97 -0.99
CA THR A 42 17.56 -9.87 -1.86
C THR A 42 16.72 -9.14 -2.90
N VAL A 43 16.59 -7.81 -2.82
CA VAL A 43 15.90 -7.03 -3.86
C VAL A 43 16.64 -7.21 -5.19
N PRO A 44 15.96 -7.52 -6.31
CA PRO A 44 16.61 -7.73 -7.61
C PRO A 44 17.52 -6.57 -8.00
N THR A 45 18.67 -6.89 -8.60
CA THR A 45 19.70 -5.91 -8.99
C THR A 45 19.15 -4.88 -9.98
N GLU A 46 18.26 -5.28 -10.88
CA GLU A 46 17.59 -4.40 -11.85
C GLU A 46 16.75 -3.35 -11.12
N ARG A 47 16.05 -3.75 -10.07
CA ARG A 47 15.27 -2.83 -9.24
C ARG A 47 16.15 -1.84 -8.49
N GLN A 48 17.28 -2.30 -7.95
CA GLN A 48 18.26 -1.43 -7.29
C GLN A 48 18.84 -0.40 -8.29
N LYS A 49 19.23 -0.87 -9.49
CA LYS A 49 19.74 0.01 -10.57
C LYS A 49 18.71 1.05 -10.99
N TYR A 50 17.46 0.63 -11.19
CA TYR A 50 16.39 1.54 -11.58
C TYR A 50 16.16 2.65 -10.53
N LEU A 51 16.10 2.31 -9.25
CA LEU A 51 15.98 3.31 -8.17
C LEU A 51 17.19 4.24 -8.10
N SER A 52 18.41 3.71 -8.35
CA SER A 52 19.63 4.53 -8.42
C SER A 52 19.62 5.49 -9.61
N GLN A 53 19.11 5.09 -10.77
CA GLN A 53 18.93 5.94 -11.94
C GLN A 53 17.94 7.09 -11.69
N LEU A 54 16.96 6.87 -10.80
CA LEU A 54 16.03 7.91 -10.33
C LEU A 54 16.67 8.85 -9.28
N GLY A 55 17.96 8.68 -8.96
CA GLY A 55 18.71 9.55 -8.05
C GLY A 55 18.79 9.06 -6.61
N ALA A 56 18.26 7.88 -6.28
CA ALA A 56 18.31 7.34 -4.92
C ALA A 56 19.68 6.69 -4.62
N LYS A 57 20.24 6.96 -3.45
CA LYS A 57 21.36 6.19 -2.89
C LYS A 57 20.80 4.93 -2.22
N ILE A 58 21.28 3.76 -2.64
CA ILE A 58 20.81 2.47 -2.09
C ILE A 58 21.73 2.04 -0.95
N VAL A 59 21.10 1.63 0.16
CA VAL A 59 21.77 1.03 1.32
C VAL A 59 21.17 -0.35 1.57
N LEU A 60 21.99 -1.39 1.45
CA LEU A 60 21.54 -2.77 1.59
C LEU A 60 21.66 -3.26 3.04
N SER A 61 20.66 -4.01 3.46
CA SER A 61 20.64 -4.78 4.71
C SER A 61 20.76 -6.27 4.42
N ASN A 62 21.48 -7.00 5.27
CA ASN A 62 21.49 -8.46 5.18
C ASN A 62 20.08 -8.98 5.47
N TYR A 63 19.58 -9.86 4.60
CA TYR A 63 18.22 -10.42 4.66
C TYR A 63 17.93 -11.19 5.96
N VAL A 64 18.96 -11.75 6.61
CA VAL A 64 18.83 -12.49 7.87
C VAL A 64 18.21 -11.64 8.99
N TYR A 65 18.41 -10.32 8.94
CA TYR A 65 17.85 -9.40 9.94
C TYR A 65 16.43 -8.93 9.62
N GLY A 66 15.87 -9.36 8.48
CA GLY A 66 14.52 -9.01 8.05
C GLY A 66 14.24 -7.50 8.05
N ARG A 67 13.00 -7.14 8.32
CA ARG A 67 12.55 -5.74 8.40
C ARG A 67 13.37 -4.91 9.40
N LYS A 68 13.60 -5.45 10.62
CA LYS A 68 14.37 -4.74 11.66
C LYS A 68 15.77 -4.35 11.20
N GLY A 69 16.40 -5.19 10.38
CA GLY A 69 17.70 -4.87 9.80
C GLY A 69 17.66 -3.71 8.82
N VAL A 70 16.61 -3.60 8.02
CA VAL A 70 16.42 -2.50 7.08
C VAL A 70 16.13 -1.20 7.84
N GLU A 71 15.25 -1.23 8.83
CA GLU A 71 14.93 -0.07 9.67
C GLU A 71 16.18 0.43 10.43
N LYS A 72 17.00 -0.48 10.96
CA LYS A 72 18.28 -0.13 11.59
C LYS A 72 19.19 0.62 10.61
N ARG A 73 19.31 0.15 9.35
CA ARG A 73 20.09 0.84 8.33
C ARG A 73 19.52 2.23 8.00
N ALA A 74 18.21 2.38 7.99
CA ALA A 74 17.56 3.67 7.79
C ALA A 74 17.92 4.64 8.93
N MET A 75 17.84 4.20 10.18
CA MET A 75 18.21 5.03 11.34
C MET A 75 19.71 5.38 11.38
N GLU A 76 20.59 4.44 11.01
CA GLU A 76 22.01 4.73 10.83
C GLU A 76 22.26 5.84 9.77
N ALA A 77 21.50 5.78 8.66
CA ALA A 77 21.58 6.80 7.61
C ALA A 77 21.06 8.16 8.09
N VAL A 78 19.95 8.19 8.83
CA VAL A 78 19.42 9.39 9.47
C VAL A 78 20.45 10.03 10.38
N ASN A 79 21.02 9.25 11.32
CA ASN A 79 22.00 9.76 12.26
C ASN A 79 23.27 10.30 11.58
N LYS A 80 23.68 9.67 10.46
CA LYS A 80 24.86 10.10 9.71
C LYS A 80 24.66 11.37 8.90
N THR A 81 23.44 11.62 8.41
CA THR A 81 23.15 12.70 7.47
C THR A 81 22.35 13.86 8.07
N GLY A 82 21.80 13.71 9.28
CA GLY A 82 20.77 14.61 9.78
C GLY A 82 19.47 14.56 8.96
N GLY A 83 19.26 13.43 8.26
CA GLY A 83 18.14 13.25 7.34
C GLY A 83 16.80 13.10 8.03
N TYR A 84 15.72 13.28 7.25
CA TYR A 84 14.35 13.04 7.67
C TYR A 84 13.94 11.60 7.36
N TYR A 85 13.56 10.82 8.37
CA TYR A 85 12.99 9.50 8.18
C TYR A 85 11.49 9.60 7.89
N LEU A 86 11.10 9.27 6.66
CA LEU A 86 9.70 9.43 6.24
C LEU A 86 8.76 8.44 6.94
N ASN A 87 9.24 7.23 7.23
CA ASN A 87 8.50 6.18 7.95
C ASN A 87 7.12 5.88 7.35
N TYR A 88 7.12 5.44 6.11
CA TYR A 88 5.91 5.23 5.28
C TYR A 88 4.78 4.44 5.96
N PHE A 89 5.11 3.45 6.81
CA PHE A 89 4.12 2.61 7.48
C PHE A 89 3.50 3.24 8.74
N ALA A 90 4.04 4.36 9.22
CA ALA A 90 3.61 5.06 10.42
C ALA A 90 3.40 6.57 10.20
N ASN A 91 3.43 7.03 8.96
CA ASN A 91 3.31 8.44 8.63
C ASN A 91 1.85 8.82 8.38
N ASP A 92 1.30 9.68 9.23
CA ASP A 92 -0.09 10.18 9.15
C ASP A 92 -0.45 10.82 7.81
N LEU A 93 0.52 11.36 7.08
CA LEU A 93 0.28 11.96 5.76
C LEU A 93 -0.23 10.93 4.75
N ASN A 94 0.06 9.65 4.97
CA ASN A 94 -0.42 8.58 4.12
C ASN A 94 -1.96 8.43 4.22
N PRO A 95 -2.57 8.09 5.36
CA PRO A 95 -4.03 8.05 5.48
C PRO A 95 -4.69 9.42 5.29
N GLU A 96 -4.03 10.50 5.68
CA GLU A 96 -4.55 11.86 5.50
C GLU A 96 -4.78 12.23 4.04
N PHE A 97 -3.84 11.88 3.14
CA PHE A 97 -4.04 12.08 1.71
C PHE A 97 -5.30 11.36 1.21
N HIS A 98 -5.49 10.11 1.59
CA HIS A 98 -6.65 9.33 1.17
C HIS A 98 -7.95 9.86 1.77
N ARG A 99 -7.92 10.36 3.00
CA ARG A 99 -9.07 11.01 3.65
C ARG A 99 -9.48 12.29 2.94
N ARG A 100 -8.52 13.10 2.48
CA ARG A 100 -8.77 14.41 1.85
C ARG A 100 -9.03 14.35 0.35
N VAL A 101 -8.50 13.34 -0.33
CA VAL A 101 -8.53 13.27 -1.80
C VAL A 101 -9.28 12.03 -2.29
N THR A 102 -8.83 10.83 -1.92
CA THR A 102 -9.37 9.58 -2.48
C THR A 102 -10.79 9.29 -1.99
N GLY A 103 -11.04 9.41 -0.69
CA GLY A 103 -12.36 9.21 -0.10
C GLY A 103 -13.42 10.14 -0.71
N PRO A 104 -13.19 11.47 -0.74
CA PRO A 104 -14.09 12.41 -1.42
C PRO A 104 -14.31 12.10 -2.91
N ALA A 105 -13.27 11.68 -3.63
CA ALA A 105 -13.40 11.32 -5.04
C ALA A 105 -14.31 10.08 -5.24
N ILE A 106 -14.16 9.06 -4.40
CA ILE A 106 -15.00 7.85 -4.43
C ILE A 106 -16.46 8.21 -4.16
N VAL A 107 -16.74 8.94 -3.07
CA VAL A 107 -18.12 9.29 -2.69
C VAL A 107 -18.79 10.11 -3.79
N ARG A 108 -18.09 11.09 -4.38
CA ARG A 108 -18.64 11.87 -5.52
C ARG A 108 -18.89 11.02 -6.75
N ALA A 109 -17.95 10.15 -7.13
CA ALA A 109 -18.06 9.33 -8.34
C ALA A 109 -19.18 8.28 -8.28
N THR A 110 -19.67 7.97 -7.08
CA THR A 110 -20.71 6.97 -6.83
C THR A 110 -22.03 7.58 -6.34
N ASP A 111 -22.12 8.91 -6.28
CA ASP A 111 -23.24 9.65 -5.68
C ASP A 111 -23.60 9.14 -4.27
N GLY A 112 -22.59 8.65 -3.56
CA GLY A 112 -22.75 8.06 -2.23
C GLY A 112 -23.54 6.74 -2.18
N GLN A 113 -23.84 6.15 -3.31
CA GLN A 113 -24.66 4.93 -3.39
C GLN A 113 -23.73 3.70 -3.39
N LEU A 114 -23.26 3.30 -2.22
CA LEU A 114 -22.37 2.17 -2.01
C LEU A 114 -22.81 1.31 -0.82
N ASP A 115 -22.84 0.00 -1.01
CA ASP A 115 -23.01 -0.96 0.07
C ASP A 115 -21.68 -1.30 0.74
N ALA A 116 -20.61 -1.40 -0.06
CA ALA A 116 -19.27 -1.69 0.45
C ALA A 116 -18.14 -1.08 -0.39
N ILE A 117 -17.01 -0.85 0.26
CA ILE A 117 -15.73 -0.48 -0.36
C ILE A 117 -14.70 -1.54 0.01
N VAL A 118 -14.11 -2.20 -0.98
CA VAL A 118 -13.11 -3.27 -0.81
C VAL A 118 -11.72 -2.72 -1.14
N VAL A 119 -10.81 -2.82 -0.18
CA VAL A 119 -9.47 -2.20 -0.26
C VAL A 119 -8.39 -3.19 0.13
N GLY A 120 -7.40 -3.38 -0.72
CA GLY A 120 -6.20 -4.14 -0.41
C GLY A 120 -5.28 -3.41 0.57
N VAL A 121 -4.77 -4.12 1.59
CA VAL A 121 -3.97 -3.50 2.64
C VAL A 121 -2.49 -3.82 2.50
N GLY A 122 -1.71 -2.79 2.19
CA GLY A 122 -0.24 -2.79 2.27
C GLY A 122 0.22 -1.96 3.47
N SER A 123 0.27 -0.64 3.32
CA SER A 123 0.62 0.29 4.42
C SER A 123 -0.55 0.66 5.34
N GLY A 124 -1.77 0.30 4.98
CA GLY A 124 -2.97 0.69 5.72
C GLY A 124 -3.52 2.07 5.37
N GLY A 125 -2.75 2.94 4.72
CA GLY A 125 -3.14 4.33 4.49
C GLY A 125 -4.43 4.48 3.67
N THR A 126 -4.57 3.72 2.58
CA THR A 126 -5.75 3.80 1.71
C THR A 126 -7.01 3.36 2.42
N VAL A 127 -7.00 2.17 3.04
CA VAL A 127 -8.18 1.64 3.74
C VAL A 127 -8.60 2.55 4.89
N THR A 128 -7.63 3.06 5.65
CA THR A 128 -7.87 3.99 6.76
C THR A 128 -8.46 5.30 6.26
N GLY A 129 -7.77 6.01 5.38
CA GLY A 129 -8.22 7.33 4.95
C GLY A 129 -9.54 7.31 4.17
N VAL A 130 -9.71 6.33 3.27
CA VAL A 130 -10.98 6.14 2.54
C VAL A 130 -12.09 5.73 3.49
N GLY A 131 -11.83 4.77 4.38
CA GLY A 131 -12.83 4.24 5.30
C GLY A 131 -13.32 5.29 6.31
N GLU A 132 -12.42 6.07 6.90
CA GLU A 132 -12.77 7.15 7.81
C GLU A 132 -13.64 8.22 7.13
N TYR A 133 -13.26 8.62 5.90
CA TYR A 133 -14.07 9.57 5.14
C TYR A 133 -15.42 8.96 4.76
N ALA A 134 -15.42 7.75 4.19
CA ALA A 134 -16.65 7.13 3.73
C ALA A 134 -17.66 6.92 4.87
N LYS A 135 -17.23 6.39 6.03
CA LYS A 135 -18.11 6.19 7.18
C LYS A 135 -18.66 7.51 7.78
N ALA A 136 -17.93 8.60 7.64
CA ALA A 136 -18.43 9.91 8.06
C ALA A 136 -19.58 10.45 7.19
N TRP A 137 -19.61 10.09 5.90
CA TRP A 137 -20.60 10.55 4.94
C TRP A 137 -21.66 9.50 4.59
N LEU A 138 -21.32 8.22 4.69
CA LEU A 138 -22.14 7.05 4.38
C LEU A 138 -22.09 6.09 5.57
N PRO A 139 -22.86 6.32 6.66
CA PRO A 139 -22.71 5.56 7.90
C PRO A 139 -22.90 4.06 7.75
N ASP A 140 -23.73 3.63 6.79
CA ASP A 140 -24.07 2.21 6.57
C ASP A 140 -23.05 1.48 5.67
N VAL A 141 -22.16 2.20 4.96
CA VAL A 141 -21.16 1.60 4.06
C VAL A 141 -20.22 0.65 4.82
N LYS A 142 -19.98 -0.52 4.23
CA LYS A 142 -19.05 -1.50 4.81
C LYS A 142 -17.65 -1.32 4.21
N ILE A 143 -16.65 -1.29 5.08
CA ILE A 143 -15.24 -1.21 4.68
C ILE A 143 -14.62 -2.61 4.84
N ILE A 144 -14.19 -3.17 3.71
CA ILE A 144 -13.64 -4.52 3.65
C ILE A 144 -12.14 -4.43 3.35
N ALA A 145 -11.33 -4.89 4.29
CA ALA A 145 -9.89 -5.00 4.10
C ALA A 145 -9.53 -6.33 3.43
N VAL A 146 -8.54 -6.31 2.53
CA VAL A 146 -8.04 -7.52 1.88
C VAL A 146 -6.59 -7.74 2.23
N GLU A 147 -6.26 -8.95 2.67
CA GLU A 147 -4.89 -9.41 2.92
C GLU A 147 -4.60 -10.73 2.19
N PRO A 148 -3.32 -11.11 2.00
CA PRO A 148 -2.97 -12.41 1.44
C PRO A 148 -3.33 -13.54 2.40
N TYR A 149 -3.92 -14.63 1.88
CA TYR A 149 -4.21 -15.83 2.67
C TYR A 149 -2.93 -16.44 3.29
N GLU A 150 -1.82 -16.35 2.58
CA GLU A 150 -0.52 -16.84 3.04
C GLU A 150 0.15 -15.93 4.09
N SER A 151 -0.41 -14.73 4.37
CA SER A 151 0.14 -13.76 5.31
C SER A 151 -0.95 -12.90 5.95
N GLN A 152 -1.58 -13.45 6.98
CA GLN A 152 -2.78 -12.91 7.62
C GLN A 152 -2.48 -12.07 8.87
N ALA A 153 -1.63 -11.07 8.72
CA ALA A 153 -1.22 -10.23 9.85
C ALA A 153 -2.38 -9.41 10.45
N LEU A 154 -3.34 -8.95 9.63
CA LEU A 154 -4.44 -8.10 10.08
C LEU A 154 -5.48 -8.87 10.87
N SER A 155 -5.78 -10.11 10.47
CA SER A 155 -6.74 -10.99 11.16
C SER A 155 -6.12 -11.78 12.31
N GLY A 156 -4.86 -11.54 12.66
CA GLY A 156 -4.16 -12.20 13.77
C GLY A 156 -3.70 -13.62 13.46
N GLY A 157 -3.66 -13.98 12.18
CA GLY A 157 -3.12 -15.25 11.70
C GLY A 157 -1.58 -15.25 11.58
N TYR A 158 -1.06 -16.30 10.97
CA TYR A 158 0.37 -16.40 10.69
C TYR A 158 0.78 -15.47 9.55
N THR A 159 2.07 -15.11 9.50
CA THR A 159 2.65 -14.33 8.42
C THR A 159 3.65 -15.19 7.64
N GLY A 160 3.48 -15.26 6.32
CA GLY A 160 4.29 -16.07 5.44
C GLY A 160 4.60 -15.38 4.12
N HIS A 161 5.29 -16.09 3.26
CA HIS A 161 5.60 -15.61 1.91
C HIS A 161 4.36 -15.71 1.01
N HIS A 162 4.08 -14.66 0.26
CA HIS A 162 2.98 -14.57 -0.70
C HIS A 162 3.42 -13.90 -2.00
N ASN A 163 2.63 -14.06 -3.07
CA ASN A 163 2.89 -13.51 -4.40
C ASN A 163 1.84 -12.46 -4.81
N ILE A 164 1.47 -11.57 -3.87
CA ILE A 164 0.60 -10.41 -4.11
C ILE A 164 1.39 -9.13 -3.76
N PRO A 165 2.25 -8.63 -4.66
CA PRO A 165 3.03 -7.41 -4.39
C PRO A 165 2.11 -6.24 -4.04
N GLY A 166 2.49 -5.49 -2.99
CA GLY A 166 1.74 -4.32 -2.52
C GLY A 166 0.73 -4.60 -1.41
N LEU A 167 0.39 -5.86 -1.11
CA LEU A 167 -0.39 -6.25 0.06
C LEU A 167 0.48 -6.99 1.08
N GLY A 168 -0.05 -7.17 2.28
CA GLY A 168 0.51 -8.08 3.28
C GLY A 168 1.94 -7.72 3.70
N ALA A 169 2.12 -6.64 4.46
CA ALA A 169 3.43 -6.20 4.93
C ALA A 169 4.14 -7.18 5.89
N GLY A 170 3.46 -8.25 6.33
CA GLY A 170 3.94 -9.21 7.31
C GLY A 170 3.83 -8.73 8.77
N PHE A 171 3.15 -7.62 8.98
CA PHE A 171 2.83 -7.01 10.28
C PHE A 171 1.63 -6.09 10.13
N VAL A 172 1.03 -5.66 11.24
CA VAL A 172 -0.03 -4.64 11.25
C VAL A 172 0.63 -3.25 11.19
N PRO A 173 0.43 -2.47 10.10
CA PRO A 173 0.99 -1.12 9.99
C PRO A 173 0.36 -0.15 10.99
N GLU A 174 1.12 0.83 11.49
CA GLU A 174 0.59 1.87 12.39
C GLU A 174 -0.47 2.76 11.70
N ASN A 175 -0.37 2.93 10.38
CA ASN A 175 -1.38 3.65 9.59
C ASN A 175 -2.72 2.91 9.47
N TYR A 176 -2.79 1.63 9.85
CA TYR A 176 -4.01 0.83 9.76
C TYR A 176 -4.93 1.10 10.96
N ASN A 177 -6.11 1.63 10.68
CA ASN A 177 -7.15 1.83 11.69
C ASN A 177 -8.13 0.64 11.68
N PRO A 178 -8.06 -0.29 12.63
CA PRO A 178 -8.95 -1.45 12.66
C PRO A 178 -10.42 -1.09 12.98
N TYR A 179 -10.67 0.06 13.58
CA TYR A 179 -12.01 0.45 14.05
C TYR A 179 -12.97 0.85 12.93
N ILE A 180 -12.44 1.18 11.74
CA ILE A 180 -13.28 1.51 10.57
C ILE A 180 -13.50 0.32 9.65
N VAL A 181 -12.80 -0.80 9.86
CA VAL A 181 -12.89 -2.00 9.04
C VAL A 181 -13.98 -2.92 9.59
N ASP A 182 -14.97 -3.24 8.77
CA ASP A 182 -16.08 -4.12 9.16
C ASP A 182 -15.73 -5.61 9.05
N SER A 183 -14.92 -5.98 8.06
CA SER A 183 -14.39 -7.34 7.91
C SER A 183 -13.09 -7.38 7.12
N ILE A 184 -12.38 -8.49 7.27
CA ILE A 184 -11.13 -8.77 6.56
C ILE A 184 -11.34 -10.04 5.74
N ILE A 185 -10.97 -10.00 4.45
CA ILE A 185 -11.02 -11.15 3.55
C ILE A 185 -9.60 -11.53 3.15
N ALA A 186 -9.23 -12.78 3.42
CA ALA A 186 -7.94 -13.33 3.04
C ALA A 186 -8.03 -14.01 1.67
N VAL A 187 -7.22 -13.58 0.71
CA VAL A 187 -7.23 -14.06 -0.69
C VAL A 187 -5.95 -14.81 -1.03
N PRO A 188 -6.01 -16.06 -1.51
CA PRO A 188 -4.83 -16.80 -1.97
C PRO A 188 -4.14 -16.11 -3.15
N SER A 189 -2.80 -16.13 -3.16
CA SER A 189 -1.99 -15.54 -4.24
C SER A 189 -2.33 -16.08 -5.62
N SER A 190 -2.67 -17.37 -5.73
CA SER A 190 -3.07 -17.99 -7.00
C SER A 190 -4.36 -17.38 -7.56
N HIS A 191 -5.36 -17.17 -6.71
CA HIS A 191 -6.64 -16.57 -7.10
C HIS A 191 -6.46 -15.09 -7.45
N ALA A 192 -5.69 -14.34 -6.67
CA ALA A 192 -5.37 -12.95 -6.95
C ALA A 192 -4.74 -12.76 -8.34
N ASN A 193 -3.75 -13.61 -8.67
CA ASN A 193 -3.07 -13.56 -9.96
C ASN A 193 -3.97 -13.99 -11.13
N ALA A 194 -4.81 -15.01 -10.94
CA ALA A 194 -5.76 -15.45 -11.95
C ALA A 194 -6.80 -14.35 -12.25
N THR A 195 -7.37 -13.74 -11.20
CA THR A 195 -8.38 -12.68 -11.33
C THR A 195 -7.79 -11.40 -11.96
N ALA A 196 -6.52 -11.06 -11.65
CA ALA A 196 -5.87 -9.94 -12.32
C ALA A 196 -5.72 -10.15 -13.83
N ARG A 197 -5.37 -11.38 -14.26
CA ARG A 197 -5.33 -11.72 -15.68
C ARG A 197 -6.71 -11.72 -16.33
N GLU A 198 -7.71 -12.24 -15.64
CA GLU A 198 -9.10 -12.19 -16.12
C GLU A 198 -9.54 -10.76 -16.39
N LEU A 199 -9.38 -9.83 -15.43
CA LEU A 199 -9.69 -8.40 -15.59
C LEU A 199 -9.08 -7.79 -16.86
N LEU A 200 -7.83 -8.16 -17.18
CA LEU A 200 -7.19 -7.67 -18.38
C LEU A 200 -7.87 -8.20 -19.64
N TYR A 201 -8.18 -9.51 -19.67
CA TYR A 201 -8.73 -10.14 -20.89
C TYR A 201 -10.21 -9.86 -21.12
N THR A 202 -11.01 -9.74 -20.05
CA THR A 202 -12.46 -9.54 -20.18
C THR A 202 -12.86 -8.08 -20.20
N ASP A 203 -12.17 -7.24 -19.41
CA ASP A 203 -12.58 -5.86 -19.17
C ASP A 203 -11.52 -4.83 -19.61
N ALA A 204 -10.38 -5.28 -20.16
CA ALA A 204 -9.24 -4.45 -20.53
C ALA A 204 -8.70 -3.58 -19.36
N ILE A 205 -8.85 -4.06 -18.12
CA ILE A 205 -8.34 -3.39 -16.92
C ILE A 205 -6.98 -4.02 -16.54
N PRO A 206 -5.86 -3.33 -16.70
CA PRO A 206 -4.53 -3.86 -16.42
C PRO A 206 -4.23 -3.86 -14.91
N ALA A 207 -5.01 -4.63 -14.14
CA ALA A 207 -4.84 -4.73 -12.71
C ALA A 207 -3.59 -5.54 -12.33
N SER A 208 -2.89 -5.09 -11.29
CA SER A 208 -1.86 -5.90 -10.63
C SER A 208 -2.50 -7.04 -9.80
N PRO A 209 -1.72 -8.03 -9.31
CA PRO A 209 -2.24 -9.08 -8.43
C PRO A 209 -2.99 -8.54 -7.20
N SER A 210 -2.59 -7.36 -6.67
CA SER A 210 -3.33 -6.72 -5.57
C SER A 210 -4.73 -6.27 -5.99
N GLY A 211 -4.91 -5.78 -7.22
CA GLY A 211 -6.23 -5.46 -7.78
C GLY A 211 -7.08 -6.72 -8.01
N GLY A 212 -6.44 -7.80 -8.48
CA GLY A 212 -7.10 -9.11 -8.60
C GLY A 212 -7.58 -9.66 -7.26
N ALA A 213 -6.79 -9.50 -6.19
CA ALA A 213 -7.19 -9.88 -4.84
C ALA A 213 -8.42 -9.09 -4.37
N VAL A 214 -8.44 -7.79 -4.62
CA VAL A 214 -9.58 -6.92 -4.27
C VAL A 214 -10.85 -7.33 -4.99
N LEU A 215 -10.79 -7.60 -6.31
CA LEU A 215 -11.96 -8.08 -7.05
C LEU A 215 -12.42 -9.47 -6.59
N MET A 216 -11.48 -10.39 -6.31
CA MET A 216 -11.83 -11.71 -5.79
C MET A 216 -12.57 -11.62 -4.46
N ALA A 217 -12.07 -10.77 -3.54
CA ALA A 217 -12.71 -10.51 -2.26
C ALA A 217 -14.12 -9.88 -2.43
N ALA A 218 -14.28 -8.96 -3.39
CA ALA A 218 -15.58 -8.37 -3.69
C ALA A 218 -16.59 -9.42 -4.21
N ARG A 219 -16.16 -10.32 -5.09
CA ARG A 219 -17.00 -11.44 -5.59
C ARG A 219 -17.42 -12.37 -4.45
N GLN A 220 -16.50 -12.72 -3.56
CA GLN A 220 -16.82 -13.51 -2.38
C GLN A 220 -17.82 -12.79 -1.49
N LEU A 221 -17.58 -11.50 -1.20
CA LEU A 221 -18.48 -10.67 -0.38
C LEU A 221 -19.91 -10.66 -0.94
N MET A 222 -20.06 -10.42 -2.25
CA MET A 222 -21.39 -10.40 -2.90
C MET A 222 -22.07 -11.77 -2.94
N THR A 223 -21.29 -12.85 -2.91
CA THR A 223 -21.84 -14.21 -2.77
C THR A 223 -22.36 -14.46 -1.35
N ASP A 224 -21.59 -14.02 -0.34
CA ASP A 224 -21.92 -14.19 1.08
C ASP A 224 -23.00 -13.21 1.56
N ARG A 225 -23.13 -12.07 0.89
CA ARG A 225 -24.05 -10.97 1.20
C ARG A 225 -24.80 -10.56 -0.08
N PRO A 226 -25.77 -11.37 -0.53
CA PRO A 226 -26.50 -11.13 -1.78
C PRO A 226 -27.33 -9.84 -1.79
N GLU A 227 -27.56 -9.23 -0.63
CA GLU A 227 -28.19 -7.91 -0.51
C GLU A 227 -27.28 -6.78 -0.97
N PHE A 228 -25.96 -6.98 -1.06
CA PHE A 228 -25.03 -5.96 -1.57
C PHE A 228 -25.08 -5.92 -3.10
N SER A 229 -25.47 -4.79 -3.64
CA SER A 229 -25.65 -4.56 -5.08
C SER A 229 -24.59 -3.62 -5.69
N ARG A 230 -23.99 -2.75 -4.87
CA ARG A 230 -22.99 -1.76 -5.31
C ARG A 230 -21.74 -1.82 -4.44
N VAL A 231 -20.77 -2.61 -4.92
CA VAL A 231 -19.48 -2.81 -4.25
C VAL A 231 -18.38 -2.16 -5.06
N LEU A 232 -17.66 -1.22 -4.44
CA LEU A 232 -16.52 -0.53 -5.06
C LEU A 232 -15.22 -1.27 -4.75
N CYS A 233 -14.42 -1.56 -5.79
CA CYS A 233 -13.09 -2.14 -5.70
C CYS A 233 -12.02 -1.08 -5.90
N VAL A 234 -11.11 -0.90 -4.94
CA VAL A 234 -9.96 -0.01 -5.11
C VAL A 234 -8.81 -0.76 -5.79
N ILE A 235 -8.66 -0.56 -7.10
CA ILE A 235 -7.58 -1.15 -7.89
C ILE A 235 -6.43 -0.15 -7.96
N ALA A 236 -5.49 -0.26 -7.02
CA ALA A 236 -4.43 0.74 -6.80
C ALA A 236 -3.20 0.58 -7.70
N GLY A 237 -3.02 -0.57 -8.33
CA GLY A 237 -1.85 -0.87 -9.14
C GLY A 237 -2.20 -1.42 -10.51
N LYS A 238 -1.32 -1.19 -11.48
CA LYS A 238 -1.41 -1.82 -12.80
C LYS A 238 -0.21 -2.77 -13.00
N THR A 239 -0.45 -3.85 -13.71
CA THR A 239 0.64 -4.70 -14.20
C THR A 239 1.27 -4.02 -15.41
N VAL A 240 2.58 -3.79 -15.34
CA VAL A 240 3.39 -3.49 -16.51
C VAL A 240 3.92 -4.85 -16.97
N TYR A 241 3.45 -5.32 -18.11
CA TYR A 241 4.04 -6.50 -18.74
C TYR A 241 5.35 -6.05 -19.38
N GLU A 242 6.46 -6.52 -18.81
CA GLU A 242 7.78 -6.48 -19.45
C GLU A 242 7.92 -7.65 -20.40
#